data_57d459b9d4b01aeee05ec55c0019deab
#
_entry.id   57d459b9d4b01aeee05ec55c0019deab
#
_cell.length_a   1.000
_cell.length_b   1.000
_cell.length_c   1.000
_cell.angle_alpha   90.00
_cell.angle_beta   90.00
_cell.angle_gamma   90.00
#
_symmetry.space_group_name_H-M   'P 1'
#
loop_
_entity.id
_entity.type
_entity.pdbx_description
1 polymer ?
#
loop_
_entity_poly.entity_id
_entity_poly.type
_entity_poly.pdbx_seq_one_letter_code
_entity_poly.pdbx_strand_id
1 'polypeptide(L)'
;MQYLVESTKEALKRGIHSAVEGGHLQDIGNAIQKFSERKGLGIVRELTGHGLGKELHEGPQITNYGHRGEGPLLKSGLTLAIEPMLTLGNAKIGLLPDKWGVITLDGQPSAHFEHTIAIHEGQTEVLSSFDEIEKIERENH
;
A
#
# COMPACT_ATOMS: atom_id res chain seq x y z
N MET A 1 10.97 8.57 -12.82
CA MET A 1 10.37 8.92 -11.51
C MET A 1 8.86 9.10 -11.56
N GLN A 2 8.36 9.87 -12.51
CA GLN A 2 6.91 10.06 -12.60
C GLN A 2 6.15 8.77 -12.87
N TYR A 3 6.70 7.90 -13.71
CA TYR A 3 6.12 6.59 -13.97
C TYR A 3 5.98 5.78 -12.68
N LEU A 4 7.03 5.77 -11.84
CA LEU A 4 7.02 5.05 -10.59
C LEU A 4 5.98 5.62 -9.61
N VAL A 5 5.91 6.96 -9.49
CA VAL A 5 4.96 7.63 -8.60
C VAL A 5 3.52 7.33 -9.03
N GLU A 6 3.22 7.51 -10.32
CA GLU A 6 1.88 7.26 -10.83
C GLU A 6 1.49 5.78 -10.71
N SER A 7 2.43 4.88 -10.98
CA SER A 7 2.16 3.44 -10.85
C SER A 7 1.91 3.05 -9.40
N THR A 8 2.65 3.64 -8.45
CA THR A 8 2.45 3.33 -7.03
C THR A 8 1.08 3.82 -6.55
N LYS A 9 0.67 5.02 -6.99
CA LYS A 9 -0.68 5.54 -6.70
C LYS A 9 -1.75 4.62 -7.27
N GLU A 10 -1.57 4.15 -8.50
CA GLU A 10 -2.54 3.25 -9.13
C GLU A 10 -2.59 1.89 -8.44
N ALA A 11 -1.44 1.36 -8.03
CA ALA A 11 -1.39 0.11 -7.26
C ALA A 11 -2.19 0.25 -5.97
N LEU A 12 -2.02 1.37 -5.27
CA LEU A 12 -2.77 1.66 -4.05
C LEU A 12 -4.28 1.72 -4.33
N LYS A 13 -4.70 2.39 -5.39
CA LYS A 13 -6.11 2.46 -5.77
C LYS A 13 -6.70 1.07 -6.04
N ARG A 14 -5.94 0.21 -6.69
CA ARG A 14 -6.40 -1.16 -6.98
C ARG A 14 -6.51 -2.00 -5.72
N GLY A 15 -5.57 -1.82 -4.77
CA GLY A 15 -5.66 -2.45 -3.47
C GLY A 15 -6.92 -2.02 -2.72
N ILE A 16 -7.18 -0.72 -2.69
CA ILE A 16 -8.38 -0.16 -2.05
C ILE A 16 -9.64 -0.69 -2.71
N HIS A 17 -9.66 -0.76 -4.03
CA HIS A 17 -10.83 -1.26 -4.78
C HIS A 17 -11.16 -2.72 -4.44
N SER A 18 -10.15 -3.50 -4.08
CA SER A 18 -10.33 -4.90 -3.67
C SER A 18 -10.66 -5.05 -2.19
N ALA A 19 -10.55 -3.97 -1.41
CA ALA A 19 -10.79 -3.98 0.03
C ALA A 19 -12.27 -3.73 0.31
N VAL A 20 -13.09 -4.76 0.12
CA VAL A 20 -14.56 -4.65 0.24
C VAL A 20 -15.07 -5.67 1.24
N GLU A 21 -16.20 -5.36 1.88
CA GLU A 21 -16.87 -6.29 2.78
C GLU A 21 -17.15 -7.61 2.07
N GLY A 22 -16.85 -8.71 2.73
CA GLY A 22 -17.03 -10.05 2.20
C GLY A 22 -15.86 -10.57 1.39
N GLY A 23 -14.91 -9.70 1.05
CA GLY A 23 -13.67 -10.13 0.43
C GLY A 23 -12.68 -10.63 1.48
N HIS A 24 -11.50 -11.04 1.05
CA HIS A 24 -10.45 -11.53 1.93
C HIS A 24 -9.30 -10.53 2.02
N LEU A 25 -8.59 -10.56 3.13
CA LEU A 25 -7.49 -9.61 3.36
C LEU A 25 -6.45 -9.67 2.25
N GLN A 26 -6.10 -10.85 1.77
CA GLN A 26 -5.08 -10.99 0.74
C GLN A 26 -5.54 -10.57 -0.65
N ASP A 27 -6.83 -10.31 -0.85
CA ASP A 27 -7.32 -9.74 -2.11
C ASP A 27 -6.65 -8.38 -2.36
N ILE A 28 -6.41 -7.63 -1.29
CA ILE A 28 -5.74 -6.32 -1.35
C ILE A 28 -4.33 -6.47 -1.90
N GLY A 29 -3.54 -7.32 -1.26
CA GLY A 29 -2.16 -7.56 -1.69
C GLY A 29 -2.07 -8.18 -3.07
N ASN A 30 -2.99 -9.08 -3.39
CA ASN A 30 -3.04 -9.70 -4.71
C ASN A 30 -3.26 -8.67 -5.81
N ALA A 31 -4.17 -7.72 -5.61
CA ALA A 31 -4.43 -6.66 -6.58
C ALA A 31 -3.21 -5.78 -6.78
N ILE A 32 -2.53 -5.41 -5.70
CA ILE A 32 -1.31 -4.60 -5.75
C ILE A 32 -0.21 -5.38 -6.49
N GLN A 33 -0.01 -6.64 -6.15
CA GLN A 33 1.02 -7.48 -6.74
C GLN A 33 0.82 -7.65 -8.25
N LYS A 34 -0.39 -8.02 -8.66
CA LYS A 34 -0.67 -8.24 -10.09
C LYS A 34 -0.41 -7.00 -10.92
N PHE A 35 -0.86 -5.85 -10.44
CA PHE A 35 -0.63 -4.60 -11.15
C PHE A 35 0.86 -4.27 -11.22
N SER A 36 1.56 -4.36 -10.09
CA SER A 36 2.97 -3.99 -10.01
C SER A 36 3.83 -4.87 -10.90
N GLU A 37 3.60 -6.17 -10.88
CA GLU A 37 4.34 -7.12 -11.71
C GLU A 37 4.13 -6.87 -13.21
N ARG A 38 2.90 -6.53 -13.61
CA ARG A 38 2.61 -6.19 -15.01
C ARG A 38 3.36 -4.94 -15.45
N LYS A 39 3.64 -4.03 -14.53
CA LYS A 39 4.38 -2.80 -14.80
C LYS A 39 5.89 -2.97 -14.68
N GLY A 40 6.35 -4.18 -14.35
CA GLY A 40 7.77 -4.47 -14.18
C GLY A 40 8.37 -3.83 -12.95
N LEU A 41 7.55 -3.57 -11.92
CA LEU A 41 8.00 -2.93 -10.69
C LEU A 41 8.18 -3.94 -9.57
N GLY A 42 9.17 -3.69 -8.70
CA GLY A 42 9.38 -4.49 -7.50
C GLY A 42 8.46 -4.06 -6.37
N ILE A 43 8.13 -4.99 -5.49
CA ILE A 43 7.34 -4.73 -4.30
C ILE A 43 8.22 -4.93 -3.08
N VAL A 44 8.31 -3.93 -2.21
CA VAL A 44 9.06 -4.05 -0.97
C VAL A 44 8.23 -4.87 0.01
N ARG A 45 8.59 -6.15 0.20
CA ARG A 45 7.80 -7.10 0.98
C ARG A 45 7.90 -6.89 2.48
N GLU A 46 8.98 -6.28 2.96
CA GLU A 46 9.23 -6.01 4.37
C GLU A 46 8.35 -4.91 4.93
N LEU A 47 7.77 -4.07 4.06
CA LEU A 47 6.84 -3.02 4.46
C LEU A 47 5.41 -3.48 4.22
N THR A 48 4.58 -3.38 5.24
CA THR A 48 3.19 -3.82 5.18
C THR A 48 2.27 -2.74 5.73
N GLY A 49 1.03 -2.75 5.26
CA GLY A 49 -0.03 -2.00 5.92
C GLY A 49 -0.47 -2.70 7.20
N HIS A 50 -1.43 -2.13 7.87
CA HIS A 50 -1.87 -2.65 9.16
C HIS A 50 -3.31 -2.26 9.46
N GLY A 51 -3.94 -3.03 10.35
CA GLY A 51 -5.23 -2.66 10.89
C GLY A 51 -5.07 -1.49 11.86
N LEU A 52 -6.12 -0.70 11.99
CA LEU A 52 -6.18 0.40 12.93
C LEU A 52 -7.25 0.10 13.95
N GLY A 53 -6.90 0.14 15.22
CA GLY A 53 -7.80 -0.09 16.33
C GLY A 53 -7.49 0.83 17.49
N LYS A 54 -7.93 0.45 18.69
CA LYS A 54 -7.66 1.22 19.90
C LYS A 54 -6.17 1.34 20.18
N GLU A 55 -5.40 0.36 19.73
CA GLU A 55 -3.95 0.40 19.82
C GLU A 55 -3.39 0.40 18.41
N LEU A 56 -2.49 1.34 18.14
CA LEU A 56 -1.77 1.41 16.89
C LEU A 56 -1.04 0.09 16.67
N HIS A 57 -1.16 -0.48 15.49
CA HIS A 57 -0.55 -1.76 15.10
C HIS A 57 -1.29 -3.01 15.59
N GLU A 58 -2.50 -2.88 16.10
CA GLU A 58 -3.34 -4.04 16.32
C GLU A 58 -3.90 -4.54 14.99
N GLY A 59 -4.08 -5.84 14.92
CA GLY A 59 -4.69 -6.49 13.79
C GLY A 59 -3.69 -7.09 12.82
N PRO A 60 -4.18 -7.73 11.75
CA PRO A 60 -3.31 -8.43 10.81
C PRO A 60 -2.47 -7.46 9.99
N GLN A 61 -1.29 -7.91 9.59
CA GLN A 61 -0.49 -7.21 8.61
C GLN A 61 -1.19 -7.29 7.25
N ILE A 62 -1.21 -6.16 6.54
CA ILE A 62 -1.79 -6.10 5.21
C ILE A 62 -0.64 -6.07 4.22
N THR A 63 -0.29 -7.23 3.69
CA THR A 63 0.82 -7.35 2.75
C THR A 63 0.44 -6.75 1.40
N ASN A 64 1.45 -6.32 0.66
CA ASN A 64 1.28 -5.77 -0.68
C ASN A 64 1.44 -6.85 -1.76
N TYR A 65 1.26 -8.09 -1.35
CA TYR A 65 1.29 -9.29 -2.18
C TYR A 65 0.38 -10.33 -1.53
N GLY A 66 0.04 -11.37 -2.27
CA GLY A 66 -0.79 -12.43 -1.71
C GLY A 66 -1.61 -13.15 -2.76
N HIS A 67 -2.42 -14.08 -2.30
CA HIS A 67 -3.29 -14.90 -3.14
C HIS A 67 -4.75 -14.53 -2.93
N ARG A 68 -5.45 -14.30 -4.02
CA ARG A 68 -6.86 -13.97 -3.98
C ARG A 68 -7.66 -15.06 -3.27
N GLY A 69 -8.56 -14.63 -2.39
CA GLY A 69 -9.43 -15.55 -1.65
C GLY A 69 -8.82 -16.09 -0.38
N GLU A 70 -7.62 -15.64 0.00
CA GLU A 70 -6.96 -16.10 1.23
C GLU A 70 -6.91 -15.01 2.30
N GLY A 71 -6.71 -15.44 3.53
CA GLY A 71 -6.65 -14.57 4.68
C GLY A 71 -8.03 -14.32 5.29
N PRO A 72 -8.08 -13.56 6.39
CA PRO A 72 -9.33 -13.26 7.08
C PRO A 72 -10.33 -12.55 6.17
N LEU A 73 -11.61 -12.78 6.44
CA LEU A 73 -12.68 -12.05 5.77
C LEU A 73 -12.66 -10.58 6.21
N LEU A 74 -12.89 -9.69 5.26
CA LEU A 74 -13.04 -8.27 5.53
C LEU A 74 -14.46 -8.00 5.98
N LYS A 75 -14.59 -7.40 7.15
CA LYS A 75 -15.89 -7.12 7.77
C LYS A 75 -16.13 -5.62 7.86
N SER A 76 -17.39 -5.25 7.79
CA SER A 76 -17.80 -3.87 8.06
C SER A 76 -17.32 -3.44 9.45
N GLY A 77 -16.85 -2.21 9.56
CA GLY A 77 -16.31 -1.68 10.80
C GLY A 77 -14.79 -1.71 10.91
N LEU A 78 -14.11 -2.41 9.98
CA LEU A 78 -12.65 -2.42 9.97
C LEU A 78 -12.10 -1.13 9.40
N THR A 79 -11.03 -0.63 10.03
CA THR A 79 -10.25 0.48 9.52
C THR A 79 -8.84 -0.02 9.24
N LEU A 80 -8.34 0.23 8.04
CA LEU A 80 -7.08 -0.34 7.55
C LEU A 80 -6.20 0.73 6.93
N ALA A 81 -4.88 0.59 7.11
CA ALA A 81 -3.90 1.38 6.38
C ALA A 81 -3.29 0.48 5.30
N ILE A 82 -3.37 0.91 4.05
CA ILE A 82 -2.79 0.22 2.90
C ILE A 82 -1.65 1.08 2.40
N GLU A 83 -0.44 0.53 2.33
CA GLU A 83 0.75 1.34 2.10
C GLU A 83 1.79 0.63 1.21
N PRO A 84 1.53 0.50 -0.10
CA PRO A 84 2.51 -0.12 -0.99
C PRO A 84 3.75 0.74 -1.16
N MET A 85 4.91 0.09 -1.22
CA MET A 85 6.15 0.68 -1.63
C MET A 85 6.67 -0.10 -2.83
N LEU A 86 6.83 0.59 -3.95
CA LEU A 86 7.28 -0.02 -5.20
C LEU A 86 8.63 0.55 -5.60
N THR A 87 9.39 -0.23 -6.37
CA THR A 87 10.73 0.13 -6.81
C THR A 87 10.86 -0.08 -8.32
N LEU A 88 11.74 0.71 -8.95
CA LEU A 88 12.08 0.50 -10.37
C LEU A 88 13.03 -0.68 -10.54
N GLY A 89 13.85 -0.98 -9.54
CA GLY A 89 14.82 -2.05 -9.60
C GLY A 89 14.48 -3.19 -8.67
N ASN A 90 15.49 -3.70 -7.99
CA ASN A 90 15.34 -4.78 -7.03
C ASN A 90 14.58 -4.28 -5.81
N ALA A 91 13.63 -5.08 -5.34
CA ALA A 91 12.82 -4.74 -4.18
C ALA A 91 13.51 -4.99 -2.84
N LYS A 92 14.75 -5.44 -2.84
CA LYS A 92 15.50 -5.62 -1.60
C LYS A 92 15.86 -4.28 -0.99
N ILE A 93 15.70 -4.17 0.31
CA ILE A 93 15.97 -2.94 1.06
C ILE A 93 16.98 -3.19 2.17
N GLY A 94 17.57 -2.11 2.65
CA GLY A 94 18.40 -2.10 3.84
C GLY A 94 18.00 -0.96 4.74
N LEU A 95 18.41 -1.02 6.00
CA LEU A 95 18.16 0.07 6.95
C LEU A 95 19.36 1.01 6.97
N LEU A 96 19.07 2.31 7.02
CA LEU A 96 20.09 3.31 7.25
C LEU A 96 20.65 3.20 8.68
N PRO A 97 21.87 3.70 8.93
CA PRO A 97 22.47 3.59 10.27
C PRO A 97 21.64 4.16 11.41
N ASP A 98 20.75 5.10 11.14
CA ASP A 98 19.86 5.69 12.14
C ASP A 98 18.66 4.77 12.46
N LYS A 99 18.52 3.65 11.75
CA LYS A 99 17.43 2.67 11.88
C LYS A 99 16.04 3.18 11.52
N TRP A 100 15.92 4.40 11.03
CA TRP A 100 14.65 5.00 10.63
C TRP A 100 14.49 5.13 9.13
N GLY A 101 15.61 5.30 8.41
CA GLY A 101 15.57 5.38 6.96
C GLY A 101 15.64 4.01 6.32
N VAL A 102 15.02 3.88 5.13
CA VAL A 102 15.04 2.66 4.32
C VAL A 102 15.56 3.03 2.95
N ILE A 103 16.50 2.25 2.44
CA ILE A 103 17.02 2.42 1.09
C ILE A 103 16.90 1.13 0.30
N THR A 104 16.77 1.23 -1.02
CA THR A 104 16.88 0.08 -1.89
C THR A 104 18.35 -0.30 -2.01
N LEU A 105 18.67 -1.59 -1.98
CA LEU A 105 20.07 -2.05 -2.00
C LEU A 105 20.77 -1.78 -3.32
N ASP A 106 20.02 -1.69 -4.42
CA ASP A 106 20.59 -1.39 -5.74
C ASP A 106 20.64 0.11 -6.06
N GLY A 107 20.17 0.95 -5.13
CA GLY A 107 20.18 2.40 -5.30
C GLY A 107 19.13 2.95 -6.26
N GLN A 108 18.25 2.10 -6.80
CA GLN A 108 17.19 2.54 -7.69
C GLN A 108 16.06 3.26 -6.96
N PRO A 109 15.33 4.14 -7.63
CA PRO A 109 14.23 4.87 -6.99
C PRO A 109 13.13 3.98 -6.44
N SER A 110 12.48 4.46 -5.39
CA SER A 110 11.29 3.84 -4.81
C SER A 110 10.22 4.91 -4.57
N ALA A 111 8.97 4.47 -4.50
CA ALA A 111 7.86 5.34 -4.13
C ALA A 111 6.97 4.61 -3.12
N HIS A 112 6.46 5.36 -2.15
CA HIS A 112 5.63 4.85 -1.07
C HIS A 112 4.44 5.78 -0.88
N PHE A 113 3.24 5.23 -0.95
CA PHE A 113 2.01 5.97 -0.69
C PHE A 113 1.14 5.18 0.27
N GLU A 114 0.34 5.90 1.05
CA GLU A 114 -0.53 5.29 2.04
C GLU A 114 -1.91 5.94 1.98
N HIS A 115 -2.94 5.11 2.14
CA HIS A 115 -4.28 5.57 2.46
C HIS A 115 -4.83 4.80 3.63
N THR A 116 -5.57 5.50 4.47
CA THR A 116 -6.40 4.89 5.51
C THR A 116 -7.81 4.73 4.95
N ILE A 117 -8.37 3.54 5.10
CA ILE A 117 -9.72 3.25 4.61
C ILE A 117 -10.58 2.67 5.74
N ALA A 118 -11.88 2.87 5.62
CA ALA A 118 -12.87 2.23 6.48
C ALA A 118 -13.79 1.36 5.61
N ILE A 119 -13.98 0.12 6.02
CA ILE A 119 -14.87 -0.81 5.31
C ILE A 119 -16.26 -0.70 5.92
N HIS A 120 -17.22 -0.36 5.07
CA HIS A 120 -18.64 -0.27 5.44
C HIS A 120 -19.45 -1.29 4.67
N GLU A 121 -20.66 -1.52 5.12
CA GLU A 121 -21.60 -2.34 4.39
C GLU A 121 -21.90 -1.69 3.04
N GLY A 122 -21.53 -2.38 1.97
CA GLY A 122 -21.79 -1.93 0.61
C GLY A 122 -20.83 -0.91 0.05
N GLN A 123 -19.88 -0.39 0.85
CA GLN A 123 -18.90 0.56 0.32
C GLN A 123 -17.64 0.63 1.17
N THR A 124 -16.57 1.10 0.55
CA THR A 124 -15.29 1.35 1.24
C THR A 124 -14.99 2.83 1.12
N GLU A 125 -14.73 3.46 2.27
CA GLU A 125 -14.47 4.89 2.35
C GLU A 125 -12.99 5.16 2.53
N VAL A 126 -12.43 6.08 1.73
CA VAL A 126 -11.06 6.53 1.88
C VAL A 126 -11.07 7.71 2.86
N LEU A 127 -10.40 7.55 3.99
CA LEU A 127 -10.38 8.55 5.05
C LEU A 127 -9.25 9.57 4.90
N SER A 128 -8.24 9.25 4.10
CA SER A 128 -7.11 10.13 3.83
C SER A 128 -7.12 10.57 2.37
N SER A 129 -6.33 11.61 2.04
CA SER A 129 -6.34 12.19 0.71
C SER A 129 -4.92 12.55 0.27
N PHE A 130 -4.68 12.50 -1.05
CA PHE A 130 -3.44 12.99 -1.66
C PHE A 130 -3.48 14.48 -1.98
N ASP A 131 -4.64 15.14 -1.80
CA ASP A 131 -4.83 16.52 -2.27
C ASP A 131 -3.78 17.49 -1.75
N GLU A 132 -3.48 17.42 -0.45
CA GLU A 132 -2.47 18.28 0.14
C GLU A 132 -1.06 18.01 -0.39
N ILE A 133 -0.73 16.74 -0.57
CA ILE A 133 0.58 16.35 -1.10
C ILE A 133 0.73 16.82 -2.54
N GLU A 134 -0.27 16.60 -3.35
CA GLU A 134 -0.28 17.04 -4.74
C GLU A 134 -0.20 18.56 -4.87
N LYS A 135 -0.85 19.29 -3.96
CA LYS A 135 -0.78 20.74 -3.92
C LYS A 135 0.64 21.21 -3.60
N ILE A 136 1.29 20.60 -2.62
CA ILE A 136 2.67 20.92 -2.24
C ILE A 136 3.61 20.66 -3.40
N GLU A 137 3.47 19.51 -4.07
CA GLU A 137 4.27 19.16 -5.24
C GLU A 137 4.13 20.21 -6.35
N ARG A 138 2.91 20.68 -6.61
CA ARG A 138 2.65 21.70 -7.62
C ARG A 138 3.27 23.05 -7.26
N GLU A 139 3.23 23.42 -5.98
CA GLU A 139 3.80 24.68 -5.50
C GLU A 139 5.33 24.69 -5.54
N ASN A 140 5.97 23.51 -5.45
CA ASN A 140 7.42 23.38 -5.47
C ASN A 140 8.01 23.16 -6.86
N HIS A 141 7.20 23.08 -7.86
CA HIS A 141 7.57 22.94 -9.26
C HIS A 141 7.04 24.11 -10.09
#